data_023654cfee20b8c4a0385d26eba7e67b
#
_entry.id   023654cfee20b8c4a0385d26eba7e67b
#
_cell.length_a   1.000
_cell.length_b   1.000
_cell.length_c   1.000
_cell.angle_alpha   90.00
_cell.angle_beta   90.00
_cell.angle_gamma   90.00
#
_symmetry.space_group_name_H-M   'P 1'
#
loop_
_entity.id
_entity.type
_entity.pdbx_description
1 polymer ?
#
loop_
_entity_poly.entity_id
_entity_poly.type
_entity_poly.pdbx_seq_one_letter_code
_entity_poly.pdbx_strand_id
1 'polypeptide(L)'
;MRFCEWRVSYKRFGGSMNSVILISVLVSFGISVFLGPVVIPFLRRLKVGQTERTEGPESHLKKNGTPTMGGILILVSVVVTSLLFVRDYPGIIPVLFLTLGFGLVGFLDDYIKVVLKRSMGLRAWQKFALQFLVTGVFVFYLQRYTDVSLAMKVPFLDGVYLDLGWMNIPFLVFVVIG
;
A
#
# COMPACT_ATOMS: atom_id res chain seq x y z
N MET A 1 13.95 -16.79 -24.04
CA MET A 1 12.77 -16.90 -24.93
C MET A 1 11.59 -17.41 -24.13
N ARG A 2 10.83 -16.55 -23.50
CA ARG A 2 9.42 -16.76 -23.06
C ARG A 2 8.76 -15.40 -22.88
N PHE A 3 8.64 -14.69 -24.00
CA PHE A 3 7.97 -13.38 -24.09
C PHE A 3 6.44 -13.49 -24.20
N CYS A 4 5.83 -14.61 -23.84
CA CYS A 4 4.52 -14.92 -24.40
C CYS A 4 3.43 -15.35 -23.43
N GLU A 5 3.45 -14.95 -22.16
CA GLU A 5 2.32 -15.36 -21.29
C GLU A 5 1.78 -14.31 -20.33
N TRP A 6 2.07 -13.05 -20.53
CA TRP A 6 1.29 -11.95 -19.92
C TRP A 6 0.06 -11.60 -20.78
N ARG A 7 -0.41 -12.54 -21.57
CA ARG A 7 -1.72 -12.41 -22.18
C ARG A 7 -2.75 -12.71 -21.09
N VAL A 8 -3.02 -11.65 -20.33
CA VAL A 8 -4.11 -11.57 -19.37
C VAL A 8 -5.32 -12.32 -19.94
N SER A 9 -5.74 -13.36 -19.26
CA SER A 9 -6.95 -14.10 -19.61
C SER A 9 -8.16 -13.21 -19.36
N TYR A 10 -8.48 -12.36 -20.30
CA TYR A 10 -9.61 -11.43 -20.33
C TYR A 10 -10.99 -12.09 -20.18
N LYS A 11 -11.03 -13.42 -19.99
CA LYS A 11 -12.25 -14.21 -20.23
C LYS A 11 -13.20 -14.36 -19.05
N ARG A 12 -12.83 -13.97 -17.83
CA ARG A 12 -13.72 -14.29 -16.68
C ARG A 12 -14.81 -13.27 -16.44
N PHE A 13 -14.61 -12.01 -16.77
CA PHE A 13 -15.60 -10.95 -16.58
C PHE A 13 -16.20 -10.37 -17.85
N GLY A 14 -15.89 -10.92 -19.03
CA GLY A 14 -16.55 -10.53 -20.31
C GLY A 14 -16.49 -9.04 -20.68
N GLY A 15 -15.70 -8.26 -19.95
CA GLY A 15 -15.71 -6.81 -20.03
C GLY A 15 -14.40 -6.21 -20.54
N SER A 16 -14.49 -4.99 -21.03
CA SER A 16 -13.34 -4.17 -21.35
C SER A 16 -12.50 -3.88 -20.09
N MET A 17 -11.22 -3.50 -20.23
CA MET A 17 -10.36 -3.09 -19.11
C MET A 17 -11.06 -2.13 -18.16
N ASN A 18 -11.85 -1.21 -18.69
CA ASN A 18 -12.59 -0.21 -17.92
C ASN A 18 -13.65 -0.84 -17.00
N SER A 19 -14.31 -1.93 -17.41
CA SER A 19 -15.31 -2.59 -16.56
C SER A 19 -14.67 -3.32 -15.38
N VAL A 20 -13.49 -3.93 -15.56
CA VAL A 20 -12.77 -4.58 -14.45
C VAL A 20 -12.31 -3.55 -13.42
N ILE A 21 -11.78 -2.42 -13.87
CA ILE A 21 -11.39 -1.32 -12.98
C ILE A 21 -12.61 -0.82 -12.21
N LEU A 22 -13.72 -0.56 -12.89
CA LEU A 22 -14.95 -0.07 -12.26
C LEU A 22 -15.48 -1.06 -11.21
N ILE A 23 -15.53 -2.35 -11.54
CA ILE A 23 -15.97 -3.39 -10.61
C ILE A 23 -15.03 -3.46 -9.40
N SER A 24 -13.72 -3.40 -9.59
CA SER A 24 -12.76 -3.43 -8.49
C SER A 24 -12.94 -2.25 -7.53
N VAL A 25 -13.16 -1.05 -8.08
CA VAL A 25 -13.42 0.15 -7.29
C VAL A 25 -14.70 0.03 -6.50
N LEU A 26 -15.80 -0.41 -7.14
CA LEU A 26 -17.10 -0.58 -6.49
C LEU A 26 -17.06 -1.66 -5.40
N VAL A 27 -16.37 -2.78 -5.64
CA VAL A 27 -16.20 -3.85 -4.66
C VAL A 27 -15.39 -3.35 -3.45
N SER A 28 -14.25 -2.71 -3.68
CA SER A 28 -13.42 -2.16 -2.60
C SER A 28 -14.16 -1.10 -1.79
N PHE A 29 -14.90 -0.22 -2.45
CA PHE A 29 -15.75 0.78 -1.81
C PHE A 29 -16.85 0.11 -0.97
N GLY A 30 -17.57 -0.86 -1.54
CA GLY A 30 -18.61 -1.61 -0.84
C GLY A 30 -18.08 -2.31 0.42
N ILE A 31 -16.92 -2.97 0.33
CA ILE A 31 -16.26 -3.60 1.47
C ILE A 31 -15.92 -2.55 2.54
N SER A 32 -15.38 -1.39 2.14
CA SER A 32 -15.04 -0.32 3.08
C SER A 32 -16.27 0.22 3.81
N VAL A 33 -17.37 0.44 3.09
CA VAL A 33 -18.63 0.91 3.67
C VAL A 33 -19.21 -0.11 4.64
N PHE A 34 -19.18 -1.40 4.28
CA PHE A 34 -19.71 -2.47 5.12
C PHE A 34 -18.87 -2.70 6.38
N LEU A 35 -17.54 -2.64 6.28
CA LEU A 35 -16.62 -2.81 7.41
C LEU A 35 -16.56 -1.58 8.31
N GLY A 36 -16.83 -0.39 7.78
CA GLY A 36 -16.76 0.88 8.51
C GLY A 36 -17.46 0.87 9.85
N PRO A 37 -18.76 0.51 9.93
CA PRO A 37 -19.53 0.49 11.17
C PRO A 37 -18.96 -0.44 12.26
N VAL A 38 -18.19 -1.46 11.87
CA VAL A 38 -17.57 -2.42 12.80
C VAL A 38 -16.17 -1.95 13.22
N VAL A 39 -15.35 -1.56 12.24
CA VAL A 39 -13.95 -1.21 12.47
C VAL A 39 -13.81 0.14 13.17
N ILE A 40 -14.62 1.14 12.81
CA ILE A 40 -14.50 2.49 13.39
C ILE A 40 -14.77 2.49 14.91
N PRO A 41 -15.86 1.88 15.43
CA PRO A 41 -16.07 1.81 16.88
C PRO A 41 -14.97 1.01 17.61
N PHE A 42 -14.48 -0.07 16.99
CA PHE A 42 -13.37 -0.84 17.54
C PHE A 42 -12.10 0.01 17.68
N LEU A 43 -11.72 0.75 16.64
CA LEU A 43 -10.57 1.66 16.68
C LEU A 43 -10.74 2.80 17.70
N ARG A 44 -11.97 3.32 17.85
CA ARG A 44 -12.27 4.32 18.88
C ARG A 44 -12.04 3.77 20.28
N ARG A 45 -12.42 2.52 20.55
CA ARG A 45 -12.20 1.87 21.84
C ARG A 45 -10.72 1.69 22.16
N LEU A 46 -9.87 1.42 21.15
CA LEU A 46 -8.42 1.34 21.33
C LEU A 46 -7.78 2.68 21.73
N LYS A 47 -8.37 3.80 21.29
CA LYS A 47 -7.89 5.16 21.61
C LYS A 47 -8.34 5.67 22.99
N VAL A 48 -9.25 4.98 23.68
CA VAL A 48 -9.73 5.37 25.00
C VAL A 48 -8.58 5.26 26.01
N GLY A 49 -8.01 6.42 26.40
CA GLY A 49 -6.88 6.54 27.32
C GLY A 49 -5.68 7.32 26.81
N GLN A 50 -5.70 7.81 25.59
CA GLN A 50 -4.72 8.81 25.14
C GLN A 50 -5.22 10.21 25.54
N THR A 51 -4.64 10.78 26.57
CA THR A 51 -4.68 12.21 26.84
C THR A 51 -3.81 12.90 25.77
N GLU A 52 -4.47 13.56 24.82
CA GLU A 52 -3.75 14.47 23.94
C GLU A 52 -3.14 15.59 24.81
N ARG A 53 -1.93 16.01 24.44
CA ARG A 53 -1.28 17.14 25.08
C ARG A 53 -2.25 18.33 25.10
N THR A 54 -2.56 18.82 26.27
CA THR A 54 -3.41 20.02 26.49
C THR A 54 -2.76 21.32 26.02
N GLU A 55 -1.54 21.24 25.48
CA GLU A 55 -0.74 22.36 25.01
C GLU A 55 -0.83 22.45 23.47
N GLY A 56 -1.96 22.88 22.93
CA GLY A 56 -2.14 23.11 21.50
C GLY A 56 -3.25 24.10 21.20
N PRO A 57 -3.23 24.75 20.01
CA PRO A 57 -4.29 25.68 19.60
C PRO A 57 -5.67 25.01 19.67
N GLU A 58 -6.70 25.77 20.01
CA GLU A 58 -8.09 25.28 20.20
C GLU A 58 -8.67 24.52 19.00
N SER A 59 -8.12 24.74 17.80
CA SER A 59 -8.46 24.00 16.58
C SER A 59 -8.15 22.50 16.67
N HIS A 60 -7.21 22.10 17.52
CA HIS A 60 -6.85 20.69 17.74
C HIS A 60 -7.82 19.99 18.72
N LEU A 61 -8.48 20.73 19.60
CA LEU A 61 -9.46 20.19 20.53
C LEU A 61 -10.73 19.69 19.81
N LYS A 62 -11.07 20.26 18.66
CA LYS A 62 -12.22 19.81 17.83
C LYS A 62 -11.97 18.46 17.13
N LYS A 63 -10.73 17.99 17.06
CA LYS A 63 -10.37 16.67 16.52
C LYS A 63 -10.37 15.55 17.55
N ASN A 64 -10.68 15.86 18.81
CA ASN A 64 -10.85 14.86 19.86
C ASN A 64 -11.98 13.89 19.46
N GLY A 65 -11.63 12.61 19.28
CA GLY A 65 -12.59 11.56 18.89
C GLY A 65 -12.40 11.02 17.45
N THR A 66 -11.54 11.61 16.63
CA THR A 66 -11.20 11.01 15.33
C THR A 66 -10.36 9.74 15.55
N PRO A 67 -10.80 8.56 15.09
CA PRO A 67 -10.03 7.34 15.26
C PRO A 67 -8.71 7.43 14.49
N THR A 68 -7.61 7.08 15.12
CA THR A 68 -6.34 6.77 14.47
C THR A 68 -6.40 5.36 13.89
N MET A 69 -5.49 5.00 12.99
CA MET A 69 -5.40 3.68 12.33
C MET A 69 -6.51 3.40 11.31
N GLY A 70 -7.21 4.43 10.81
CA GLY A 70 -8.23 4.26 9.75
C GLY A 70 -7.69 3.59 8.47
N GLY A 71 -6.38 3.65 8.24
CA GLY A 71 -5.71 2.95 7.13
C GLY A 71 -5.90 1.44 7.12
N ILE A 72 -6.19 0.82 8.27
CA ILE A 72 -6.48 -0.63 8.36
C ILE A 72 -7.71 -0.96 7.51
N LEU A 73 -8.76 -0.15 7.59
CA LEU A 73 -9.97 -0.36 6.80
C LEU A 73 -9.67 -0.36 5.30
N ILE A 74 -8.88 0.60 4.85
CA ILE A 74 -8.48 0.74 3.45
C ILE A 74 -7.64 -0.47 3.03
N LEU A 75 -6.63 -0.84 3.84
CA LEU A 75 -5.79 -2.00 3.55
C LEU A 75 -6.58 -3.29 3.44
N VAL A 76 -7.50 -3.56 4.38
CA VAL A 76 -8.33 -4.76 4.33
C VAL A 76 -9.18 -4.77 3.07
N SER A 77 -9.80 -3.64 2.70
CA SER A 77 -10.62 -3.54 1.49
C SER A 77 -9.81 -3.78 0.22
N VAL A 78 -8.61 -3.20 0.13
CA VAL A 78 -7.69 -3.39 -0.99
C VAL A 78 -7.23 -4.85 -1.07
N VAL A 79 -6.84 -5.45 0.06
CA VAL A 79 -6.38 -6.85 0.10
C VAL A 79 -7.49 -7.79 -0.34
N VAL A 80 -8.69 -7.68 0.24
CA VAL A 80 -9.81 -8.55 -0.11
C VAL A 80 -10.17 -8.42 -1.59
N THR A 81 -10.25 -7.20 -2.10
CA THR A 81 -10.52 -6.97 -3.52
C THR A 81 -9.41 -7.55 -4.39
N SER A 82 -8.15 -7.32 -4.05
CA SER A 82 -7.01 -7.87 -4.81
C SER A 82 -7.00 -9.39 -4.86
N LEU A 83 -7.35 -10.06 -3.75
CA LEU A 83 -7.43 -11.52 -3.69
C LEU A 83 -8.54 -12.09 -4.60
N LEU A 84 -9.62 -11.35 -4.81
CA LEU A 84 -10.68 -11.76 -5.74
C LEU A 84 -10.18 -11.77 -7.19
N PHE A 85 -9.29 -10.84 -7.54
CA PHE A 85 -8.78 -10.66 -8.91
C PHE A 85 -7.40 -11.27 -9.15
N VAL A 86 -6.70 -11.78 -8.12
CA VAL A 86 -5.31 -12.26 -8.23
C VAL A 86 -5.15 -13.43 -9.19
N ARG A 87 -6.18 -14.27 -9.33
CA ARG A 87 -6.13 -15.42 -10.24
C ARG A 87 -6.14 -15.00 -11.71
N ASP A 88 -6.83 -13.90 -12.02
CA ASP A 88 -6.95 -13.39 -13.38
C ASP A 88 -5.82 -12.39 -13.69
N TYR A 89 -5.24 -11.75 -12.65
CA TYR A 89 -4.21 -10.72 -12.76
C TYR A 89 -3.06 -10.96 -11.77
N PRO A 90 -2.21 -11.98 -11.98
CA PRO A 90 -1.14 -12.33 -11.04
C PRO A 90 -0.10 -11.20 -10.81
N GLY A 91 0.00 -10.24 -11.74
CA GLY A 91 0.81 -9.03 -11.58
C GLY A 91 0.42 -8.13 -10.39
N ILE A 92 -0.74 -8.39 -9.76
CA ILE A 92 -1.15 -7.69 -8.53
C ILE A 92 -0.30 -8.15 -7.33
N ILE A 93 0.23 -9.37 -7.33
CA ILE A 93 0.94 -9.96 -6.18
C ILE A 93 2.10 -9.08 -5.70
N PRO A 94 3.07 -8.68 -6.54
CA PRO A 94 4.18 -7.85 -6.08
C PRO A 94 3.73 -6.46 -5.57
N VAL A 95 2.72 -5.87 -6.21
CA VAL A 95 2.16 -4.58 -5.78
C VAL A 95 1.45 -4.73 -4.43
N LEU A 96 0.69 -5.81 -4.24
CA LEU A 96 0.02 -6.13 -2.99
C LEU A 96 1.04 -6.37 -1.86
N PHE A 97 2.14 -7.08 -2.14
CA PHE A 97 3.22 -7.27 -1.18
C PHE A 97 3.81 -5.94 -0.72
N LEU A 98 4.11 -5.04 -1.66
CA LEU A 98 4.63 -3.71 -1.34
C LEU A 98 3.64 -2.90 -0.50
N THR A 99 2.37 -2.88 -0.91
CA THR A 99 1.28 -2.20 -0.20
C THR A 99 1.12 -2.70 1.24
N LEU A 100 1.14 -4.03 1.43
CA LEU A 100 1.07 -4.65 2.76
C LEU A 100 2.32 -4.36 3.58
N GLY A 101 3.50 -4.40 2.97
CA GLY A 101 4.75 -4.10 3.66
C GLY A 101 4.79 -2.67 4.21
N PHE A 102 4.47 -1.69 3.39
CA PHE A 102 4.36 -0.29 3.84
C PHE A 102 3.21 -0.08 4.81
N GLY A 103 2.06 -0.73 4.57
CA GLY A 103 0.92 -0.73 5.47
C GLY A 103 1.28 -1.27 6.86
N LEU A 104 2.07 -2.34 6.92
CA LEU A 104 2.57 -2.92 8.17
C LEU A 104 3.50 -1.95 8.92
N VAL A 105 4.40 -1.28 8.21
CA VAL A 105 5.28 -0.25 8.82
C VAL A 105 4.45 0.88 9.41
N GLY A 106 3.43 1.38 8.69
CA GLY A 106 2.50 2.39 9.21
C GLY A 106 1.69 1.89 10.41
N PHE A 107 1.19 0.65 10.33
CA PHE A 107 0.47 0.02 11.41
C PHE A 107 1.33 -0.13 12.68
N LEU A 108 2.58 -0.56 12.56
CA LEU A 108 3.51 -0.65 13.69
C LEU A 108 3.79 0.71 14.33
N ASP A 109 3.96 1.74 13.52
CA ASP A 109 4.14 3.12 14.00
C ASP A 109 2.95 3.58 14.85
N ASP A 110 1.75 3.37 14.34
CA ASP A 110 0.51 3.74 15.03
C ASP A 110 0.23 2.84 16.23
N TYR A 111 0.52 1.55 16.15
CA TYR A 111 0.37 0.61 17.25
C TYR A 111 1.26 1.00 18.45
N ILE A 112 2.52 1.36 18.19
CA ILE A 112 3.44 1.82 19.24
C ILE A 112 2.91 3.09 19.90
N LYS A 113 2.36 4.02 19.13
CA LYS A 113 1.77 5.25 19.67
C LYS A 113 0.54 4.99 20.52
N VAL A 114 -0.36 4.13 20.04
CA VAL A 114 -1.67 3.91 20.66
C VAL A 114 -1.58 2.93 21.83
N VAL A 115 -0.95 1.76 21.64
CA VAL A 115 -0.93 0.69 22.64
C VAL A 115 0.19 0.86 23.65
N LEU A 116 1.40 1.20 23.18
CA LEU A 116 2.54 1.43 24.06
C LEU A 116 2.59 2.86 24.65
N LYS A 117 1.60 3.71 24.30
CA LYS A 117 1.49 5.10 24.78
C LYS A 117 2.78 5.92 24.58
N ARG A 118 3.53 5.63 23.53
CA ARG A 118 4.73 6.38 23.14
C ARG A 118 4.35 7.46 22.15
N SER A 119 4.48 8.73 22.54
CA SER A 119 4.13 9.89 21.70
C SER A 119 4.88 9.97 20.38
N MET A 120 6.07 9.37 20.26
CA MET A 120 6.91 9.47 19.08
C MET A 120 6.80 8.27 18.11
N GLY A 121 6.07 7.18 18.47
CA GLY A 121 6.00 5.98 17.62
C GLY A 121 7.37 5.35 17.33
N LEU A 122 7.56 4.90 16.10
CA LEU A 122 8.85 4.47 15.57
C LEU A 122 9.77 5.69 15.39
N ARG A 123 11.06 5.54 15.74
CA ARG A 123 12.06 6.56 15.40
C ARG A 123 12.18 6.68 13.88
N ALA A 124 12.47 7.88 13.36
CA ALA A 124 12.59 8.12 11.91
C ALA A 124 13.55 7.12 11.24
N TRP A 125 14.69 6.83 11.86
CA TRP A 125 15.65 5.83 11.38
C TRP A 125 15.04 4.42 11.27
N GLN A 126 14.28 3.98 12.28
CA GLN A 126 13.65 2.65 12.28
C GLN A 126 12.60 2.54 11.17
N LYS A 127 11.81 3.58 10.98
CA LYS A 127 10.83 3.67 9.91
C LYS A 127 11.51 3.55 8.54
N PHE A 128 12.56 4.34 8.34
CA PHE A 128 13.34 4.33 7.10
C PHE A 128 13.99 2.96 6.83
N ALA A 129 14.58 2.34 7.86
CA ALA A 129 15.19 1.01 7.74
C ALA A 129 14.17 -0.08 7.36
N LEU A 130 12.97 -0.05 7.95
CA LEU A 130 11.90 -0.99 7.59
C LEU A 130 11.39 -0.77 6.17
N GLN A 131 11.23 0.48 5.75
CA GLN A 131 10.85 0.80 4.38
C GLN A 131 11.90 0.33 3.38
N PHE A 132 13.18 0.54 3.70
CA PHE A 132 14.30 0.08 2.88
C PHE A 132 14.33 -1.45 2.77
N LEU A 133 14.07 -2.16 3.86
CA LEU A 133 14.00 -3.62 3.88
C LEU A 133 12.85 -4.12 3.00
N VAL A 134 11.65 -3.59 3.17
CA VAL A 134 10.47 -3.98 2.36
C VAL A 134 10.74 -3.73 0.88
N THR A 135 11.27 -2.56 0.54
CA THR A 135 11.59 -2.20 -0.85
C THR A 135 12.71 -3.09 -1.41
N GLY A 136 13.74 -3.38 -0.63
CA GLY A 136 14.84 -4.26 -1.05
C GLY A 136 14.35 -5.67 -1.39
N VAL A 137 13.49 -6.25 -0.55
CA VAL A 137 12.85 -7.54 -0.83
C VAL A 137 12.00 -7.49 -2.08
N PHE A 138 11.22 -6.42 -2.27
CA PHE A 138 10.39 -6.21 -3.44
C PHE A 138 11.23 -6.14 -4.73
N VAL A 139 12.30 -5.36 -4.73
CA VAL A 139 13.21 -5.22 -5.88
C VAL A 139 13.88 -6.55 -6.20
N PHE A 140 14.35 -7.25 -5.17
CA PHE A 140 14.95 -8.59 -5.33
C PHE A 140 13.95 -9.58 -5.94
N TYR A 141 12.69 -9.56 -5.47
CA TYR A 141 11.63 -10.38 -6.04
C TYR A 141 11.39 -10.06 -7.51
N LEU A 142 11.27 -8.79 -7.87
CA LEU A 142 11.08 -8.37 -9.26
C LEU A 142 12.20 -8.87 -10.17
N GLN A 143 13.44 -8.75 -9.73
CA GLN A 143 14.59 -9.18 -10.55
C GLN A 143 14.70 -10.69 -10.68
N ARG A 144 14.32 -11.44 -9.66
CA ARG A 144 14.54 -12.89 -9.63
C ARG A 144 13.39 -13.69 -10.22
N TYR A 145 12.16 -13.19 -10.06
CA TYR A 145 10.94 -13.96 -10.35
C TYR A 145 10.06 -13.34 -11.43
N THR A 146 10.41 -12.14 -11.91
CA THR A 146 9.63 -11.49 -12.96
C THR A 146 10.57 -11.06 -14.10
N ASP A 147 10.11 -11.26 -15.34
CA ASP A 147 10.80 -10.78 -16.54
C ASP A 147 10.44 -9.30 -16.85
N VAL A 148 10.10 -8.53 -15.81
CA VAL A 148 9.74 -7.12 -15.97
C VAL A 148 10.99 -6.33 -16.29
N SER A 149 11.02 -5.74 -17.49
CA SER A 149 12.06 -4.80 -17.86
C SER A 149 11.99 -3.58 -16.93
N LEU A 150 13.08 -3.32 -16.21
CA LEU A 150 13.22 -2.13 -15.37
C LEU A 150 13.60 -0.89 -16.20
N ALA A 151 13.61 -0.98 -17.53
CA ALA A 151 13.85 0.14 -18.41
C ALA A 151 12.73 1.17 -18.26
N MET A 152 13.10 2.41 -17.96
CA MET A 152 12.16 3.51 -17.78
C MET A 152 11.81 4.15 -19.11
N LYS A 153 10.52 4.33 -19.36
CA LYS A 153 10.09 5.20 -20.45
C LYS A 153 10.37 6.66 -20.08
N VAL A 154 11.13 7.36 -20.88
CA VAL A 154 11.39 8.79 -20.65
C VAL A 154 10.10 9.56 -20.94
N PRO A 155 9.53 10.30 -19.96
CA PRO A 155 8.37 11.13 -20.19
C PRO A 155 8.70 12.20 -21.23
N PHE A 156 7.75 12.49 -22.13
CA PHE A 156 7.86 13.46 -23.23
C PHE A 156 8.70 13.01 -24.47
N LEU A 157 9.32 11.82 -24.43
CA LEU A 157 10.03 11.28 -25.61
C LEU A 157 9.38 9.93 -25.96
N ASP A 158 8.62 9.91 -27.05
CA ASP A 158 7.98 8.68 -27.50
C ASP A 158 9.00 7.68 -28.04
N GLY A 159 8.95 6.46 -27.46
CA GLY A 159 9.80 5.35 -27.89
C GLY A 159 11.20 5.30 -27.28
N VAL A 160 11.59 6.26 -26.45
CA VAL A 160 12.88 6.25 -25.75
C VAL A 160 12.77 5.54 -24.41
N TYR A 161 13.48 4.44 -24.25
CA TYR A 161 13.62 3.70 -23.01
C TYR A 161 15.04 3.87 -22.47
N LEU A 162 15.14 4.30 -21.24
CA LEU A 162 16.41 4.43 -20.53
C LEU A 162 16.63 3.17 -19.70
N ASP A 163 17.61 2.37 -20.08
CA ASP A 163 18.07 1.24 -19.28
C ASP A 163 19.32 1.68 -18.50
N LEU A 164 19.14 1.87 -17.19
CA LEU A 164 20.21 2.25 -16.26
C LEU A 164 21.04 1.04 -15.80
N GLY A 165 20.75 -0.15 -16.33
CA GLY A 165 21.42 -1.38 -15.94
C GLY A 165 21.32 -1.62 -14.42
N TRP A 166 22.46 -1.81 -13.73
CA TRP A 166 22.49 -2.03 -12.27
C TRP A 166 22.01 -0.81 -11.45
N MET A 167 22.10 0.41 -12.00
CA MET A 167 21.61 1.63 -11.34
C MET A 167 20.07 1.70 -11.27
N ASN A 168 19.35 0.87 -12.00
CA ASN A 168 17.89 0.75 -11.85
C ASN A 168 17.48 0.36 -10.43
N ILE A 169 18.31 -0.43 -9.71
CA ILE A 169 18.04 -0.88 -8.35
C ILE A 169 17.99 0.29 -7.36
N PRO A 170 19.09 1.06 -7.17
CA PRO A 170 19.07 2.19 -6.25
C PRO A 170 18.06 3.27 -6.67
N PHE A 171 17.85 3.46 -7.96
CA PHE A 171 16.84 4.38 -8.45
C PHE A 171 15.43 3.93 -8.06
N LEU A 172 15.08 2.66 -8.25
CA LEU A 172 13.76 2.13 -7.89
C LEU A 172 13.54 2.18 -6.37
N VAL A 173 14.57 1.88 -5.58
CA VAL A 173 14.54 2.02 -4.11
C VAL A 173 14.27 3.48 -3.75
N PHE A 174 14.94 4.43 -4.37
CA PHE A 174 14.73 5.86 -4.15
C PHE A 174 13.30 6.29 -4.48
N VAL A 175 12.77 5.87 -5.64
CA VAL A 175 11.39 6.21 -6.07
C VAL A 175 10.32 5.60 -5.17
N VAL A 176 10.55 4.41 -4.64
CA VAL A 176 9.56 3.72 -3.78
C VAL A 176 9.55 4.27 -2.37
N ILE A 177 10.68 4.75 -1.85
CA ILE A 177 10.79 5.26 -0.47
C ILE A 177 10.56 6.78 -0.38
N GLY A 178 10.96 7.54 -1.43
CA GLY A 178 10.81 9.01 -1.49
C GLY A 178 9.43 9.45 -1.78
#